data_86615dbd018e6bf3a2d7547260b56d94
#
_entry.id   86615dbd018e6bf3a2d7547260b56d94
#
_cell.length_a   1.000
_cell.length_b   1.000
_cell.length_c   1.000
_cell.angle_alpha   90.00
_cell.angle_beta   90.00
_cell.angle_gamma   90.00
#
_symmetry.space_group_name_H-M   'P 1'
#
loop_
_entity.id
_entity.type
_entity.pdbx_description
1 polymer ?
#
loop_
_entity_poly.entity_id
_entity_poly.type
_entity_poly.pdbx_seq_one_letter_code
_entity_poly.pdbx_strand_id
1 'polypeptide(L)'
;RPLSAESQMKALKKYRWPLTGALLGALVFLAVYGVRVLDPTSGGWILNNPSPDPAQHYLGWELFRRSPVHLPYIGANYNAVYPFRTSVLFTDSLPLAALLFKLLGGVLPARFQYFGWWGLACYMLQGGLAQAVIARIAGVQPTVDRSSSKATIGVIMSPQQTAKLWGSVAGAGLLVLFPALTMRMFAHTALAANWLVLLALYLWLRS
;
A
#
# COMPACT_ATOMS: atom_id res chain seq x y z
N ARG A 1 7.53 19.23 -23.31
CA ARG A 1 8.61 18.59 -24.10
C ARG A 1 8.79 17.16 -23.56
N PRO A 2 8.75 16.12 -24.39
CA PRO A 2 9.04 14.76 -23.94
C PRO A 2 10.47 14.68 -23.39
N LEU A 3 10.64 13.99 -22.27
CA LEU A 3 11.96 13.74 -21.70
C LEU A 3 12.81 12.96 -22.70
N SER A 4 14.10 13.30 -22.82
CA SER A 4 15.02 12.53 -23.66
C SER A 4 15.08 11.08 -23.21
N ALA A 5 15.34 10.15 -24.13
CA ALA A 5 15.47 8.72 -23.81
C ALA A 5 16.51 8.46 -22.67
N GLU A 6 17.55 9.28 -22.60
CA GLU A 6 18.55 9.24 -21.53
C GLU A 6 17.98 9.68 -20.17
N SER A 7 17.12 10.71 -20.15
CA SER A 7 16.43 11.17 -18.94
C SER A 7 15.42 10.14 -18.45
N GLN A 8 14.70 9.50 -19.37
CA GLN A 8 13.77 8.41 -19.05
C GLN A 8 14.53 7.19 -18.48
N MET A 9 15.64 6.82 -19.08
CA MET A 9 16.48 5.72 -18.60
C MET A 9 17.11 6.02 -17.23
N LYS A 10 17.56 7.26 -16.98
CA LYS A 10 18.02 7.69 -15.65
C LYS A 10 16.91 7.65 -14.60
N ALA A 11 15.71 8.08 -14.97
CA ALA A 11 14.53 7.98 -14.08
C ALA A 11 14.20 6.52 -13.77
N LEU A 12 14.10 5.65 -14.77
CA LEU A 12 13.85 4.22 -14.59
C LEU A 12 14.89 3.53 -13.70
N LYS A 13 16.19 3.87 -13.87
CA LYS A 13 17.27 3.34 -13.02
C LYS A 13 17.17 3.84 -11.58
N LYS A 14 16.76 5.09 -11.35
CA LYS A 14 16.59 5.67 -10.02
C LYS A 14 15.47 5.02 -9.21
N TYR A 15 14.42 4.53 -9.88
CA TYR A 15 13.23 3.93 -9.26
C TYR A 15 13.24 2.39 -9.19
N ARG A 16 14.28 1.73 -9.72
CA ARG A 16 14.38 0.26 -9.70
C ARG A 16 14.43 -0.35 -8.29
N TRP A 17 15.08 0.33 -7.34
CA TRP A 17 15.30 -0.20 -6.00
C TRP A 17 14.01 -0.30 -5.18
N PRO A 18 13.13 0.71 -5.12
CA PRO A 18 11.85 0.60 -4.42
C PRO A 18 10.93 -0.50 -4.95
N LEU A 19 11.08 -0.88 -6.23
CA LEU A 19 10.24 -1.89 -6.86
C LEU A 19 10.50 -3.30 -6.29
N THR A 20 11.74 -3.64 -5.93
CA THR A 20 12.03 -4.96 -5.33
C THR A 20 11.43 -5.09 -3.93
N GLY A 21 11.47 -4.02 -3.13
CA GLY A 21 10.79 -3.99 -1.84
C GLY A 21 9.27 -4.01 -1.96
N ALA A 22 8.72 -3.30 -2.94
CA ALA A 22 7.28 -3.35 -3.21
C ALA A 22 6.83 -4.75 -3.66
N LEU A 23 7.60 -5.41 -4.53
CA LEU A 23 7.34 -6.79 -4.94
C LEU A 23 7.42 -7.76 -3.76
N LEU A 24 8.43 -7.59 -2.90
CA LEU A 24 8.55 -8.39 -1.67
C LEU A 24 7.33 -8.18 -0.78
N GLY A 25 6.86 -6.94 -0.61
CA GLY A 25 5.64 -6.64 0.13
C GLY A 25 4.42 -7.34 -0.47
N ALA A 26 4.26 -7.31 -1.80
CA ALA A 26 3.17 -8.02 -2.48
C ALA A 26 3.25 -9.54 -2.26
N LEU A 27 4.43 -10.14 -2.37
CA LEU A 27 4.63 -11.57 -2.17
C LEU A 27 4.31 -11.98 -0.72
N VAL A 28 4.77 -11.21 0.27
CA VAL A 28 4.44 -11.46 1.68
C VAL A 28 2.94 -11.33 1.93
N PHE A 29 2.30 -10.29 1.40
CA PHE A 29 0.84 -10.13 1.50
C PHE A 29 0.09 -11.34 0.95
N LEU A 30 0.44 -11.79 -0.25
CA LEU A 30 -0.19 -12.95 -0.88
C LEU A 30 0.10 -14.26 -0.14
N ALA A 31 1.30 -14.41 0.43
CA ALA A 31 1.65 -15.58 1.23
C ALA A 31 0.86 -15.65 2.55
N VAL A 32 0.61 -14.50 3.19
CA VAL A 32 -0.09 -14.41 4.48
C VAL A 32 -1.61 -14.50 4.32
N TYR A 33 -2.17 -13.75 3.36
CA TYR A 33 -3.63 -13.60 3.25
C TYR A 33 -4.25 -14.33 2.06
N GLY A 34 -3.43 -14.78 1.12
CA GLY A 34 -3.87 -15.45 -0.09
C GLY A 34 -4.47 -14.50 -1.13
N VAL A 35 -4.66 -15.02 -2.34
CA VAL A 35 -5.19 -14.25 -3.49
C VAL A 35 -6.68 -13.95 -3.37
N ARG A 36 -7.44 -14.75 -2.63
CA ARG A 36 -8.90 -14.62 -2.50
C ARG A 36 -9.36 -13.30 -1.89
N VAL A 37 -8.52 -12.69 -1.04
CA VAL A 37 -8.84 -11.39 -0.45
C VAL A 37 -8.88 -10.25 -1.47
N LEU A 38 -8.26 -10.44 -2.63
CA LEU A 38 -8.24 -9.47 -3.74
C LEU A 38 -9.50 -9.50 -4.60
N ASP A 39 -10.34 -10.53 -4.48
CA ASP A 39 -11.63 -10.57 -5.19
C ASP A 39 -12.55 -9.50 -4.59
N PRO A 40 -12.90 -8.46 -5.36
CA PRO A 40 -13.71 -7.35 -4.87
C PRO A 40 -15.15 -7.74 -4.57
N THR A 41 -15.62 -8.90 -5.04
CA THR A 41 -16.98 -9.40 -4.82
C THR A 41 -17.06 -10.37 -3.65
N SER A 42 -15.92 -10.84 -3.14
CA SER A 42 -15.83 -11.79 -2.04
C SER A 42 -15.79 -11.08 -0.68
N GLY A 43 -16.92 -11.08 0.05
CA GLY A 43 -17.00 -10.60 1.43
C GLY A 43 -16.88 -11.70 2.50
N GLY A 44 -16.86 -12.98 2.10
CA GLY A 44 -16.92 -14.10 3.03
C GLY A 44 -15.73 -14.17 3.99
N TRP A 45 -14.53 -13.87 3.53
CA TRP A 45 -13.32 -13.87 4.37
C TRP A 45 -13.34 -12.76 5.43
N ILE A 46 -14.07 -11.66 5.17
CA ILE A 46 -14.24 -10.54 6.10
C ILE A 46 -15.30 -10.91 7.15
N LEU A 47 -16.47 -11.39 6.69
CA LEU A 47 -17.61 -11.67 7.54
C LEU A 47 -17.43 -12.91 8.43
N ASN A 48 -16.66 -13.88 7.97
CA ASN A 48 -16.36 -15.11 8.72
C ASN A 48 -15.07 -15.00 9.55
N ASN A 49 -14.50 -13.81 9.69
CA ASN A 49 -13.33 -13.61 10.53
C ASN A 49 -13.72 -13.79 12.01
N PRO A 50 -12.92 -14.50 12.83
CA PRO A 50 -13.16 -14.64 14.26
C PRO A 50 -13.21 -13.30 15.03
N SER A 51 -12.44 -12.29 14.57
CA SER A 51 -12.52 -10.94 15.09
C SER A 51 -13.73 -10.21 14.50
N PRO A 52 -14.51 -9.45 15.28
CA PRO A 52 -15.63 -8.65 14.78
C PRO A 52 -15.20 -7.43 13.96
N ASP A 53 -13.96 -6.95 14.11
CA ASP A 53 -13.49 -5.70 13.52
C ASP A 53 -13.57 -5.69 11.98
N PRO A 54 -13.07 -6.72 11.26
CA PRO A 54 -13.19 -6.74 9.80
C PRO A 54 -14.65 -6.67 9.32
N ALA A 55 -15.57 -7.36 10.01
CA ALA A 55 -16.98 -7.32 9.69
C ALA A 55 -17.59 -5.92 9.93
N GLN A 56 -17.19 -5.25 11.02
CA GLN A 56 -17.61 -3.86 11.30
C GLN A 56 -17.15 -2.91 10.19
N HIS A 57 -15.90 -3.02 9.74
CA HIS A 57 -15.37 -2.18 8.66
C HIS A 57 -16.14 -2.39 7.35
N TYR A 58 -16.38 -3.65 6.99
CA TYR A 58 -17.10 -3.99 5.77
C TYR A 58 -18.58 -3.56 5.84
N LEU A 59 -19.28 -3.85 6.93
CA LEU A 59 -20.67 -3.44 7.12
C LEU A 59 -20.80 -1.91 7.16
N GLY A 60 -19.86 -1.23 7.81
CA GLY A 60 -19.79 0.24 7.79
C GLY A 60 -19.73 0.79 6.37
N TRP A 61 -18.90 0.19 5.51
CA TRP A 61 -18.85 0.52 4.08
C TRP A 61 -20.15 0.18 3.35
N GLU A 62 -20.68 -1.03 3.49
CA GLU A 62 -21.91 -1.49 2.80
C GLU A 62 -23.12 -0.63 3.15
N LEU A 63 -23.27 -0.23 4.40
CA LEU A 63 -24.33 0.66 4.84
C LEU A 63 -24.11 2.09 4.34
N PHE A 64 -22.85 2.56 4.37
CA PHE A 64 -22.52 3.90 3.90
C PHE A 64 -22.72 4.07 2.39
N ARG A 65 -22.33 3.07 1.57
CA ARG A 65 -22.50 3.18 0.11
C ARG A 65 -23.98 3.28 -0.30
N ARG A 66 -24.88 2.71 0.49
CA ARG A 66 -26.34 2.73 0.27
C ARG A 66 -27.03 3.91 0.93
N SER A 67 -26.35 4.61 1.82
CA SER A 67 -26.90 5.81 2.45
C SER A 67 -26.96 6.97 1.46
N PRO A 68 -28.00 7.83 1.52
CA PRO A 68 -28.05 9.04 0.72
C PRO A 68 -26.87 9.97 1.06
N VAL A 69 -26.52 10.82 0.10
CA VAL A 69 -25.51 11.88 0.33
C VAL A 69 -26.25 13.14 0.75
N HIS A 70 -25.91 13.68 1.90
CA HIS A 70 -26.42 14.95 2.39
C HIS A 70 -25.30 15.93 2.68
N LEU A 71 -25.38 17.11 2.13
CA LEU A 71 -24.45 18.20 2.44
C LEU A 71 -24.91 18.89 3.75
N PRO A 72 -23.97 19.33 4.61
CA PRO A 72 -22.51 19.21 4.47
C PRO A 72 -21.91 17.88 4.96
N TYR A 73 -22.72 16.94 5.43
CA TYR A 73 -22.28 15.71 6.12
C TYR A 73 -22.01 14.55 5.15
N ILE A 74 -21.08 14.72 4.23
CA ILE A 74 -20.75 13.76 3.17
C ILE A 74 -20.34 12.36 3.69
N GLY A 75 -19.86 12.27 4.92
CA GLY A 75 -19.47 11.01 5.57
C GLY A 75 -20.59 10.37 6.41
N ALA A 76 -21.80 10.96 6.47
CA ALA A 76 -22.88 10.43 7.28
C ALA A 76 -23.38 9.07 6.77
N ASN A 77 -23.58 8.15 7.71
CA ASN A 77 -24.13 6.81 7.47
C ASN A 77 -25.49 6.69 8.14
N TYR A 78 -26.55 6.91 7.35
CA TYR A 78 -27.92 6.94 7.83
C TYR A 78 -28.51 5.55 8.03
N ASN A 79 -27.91 4.52 7.44
CA ASN A 79 -28.38 3.15 7.51
C ASN A 79 -27.76 2.37 8.68
N ALA A 80 -26.78 2.95 9.36
CA ALA A 80 -26.17 2.35 10.53
C ALA A 80 -26.76 2.94 11.82
N VAL A 81 -26.91 2.10 12.85
CA VAL A 81 -27.30 2.50 14.22
C VAL A 81 -28.70 3.19 14.26
N TYR A 82 -29.67 2.63 13.55
CA TYR A 82 -31.05 3.15 13.59
C TYR A 82 -31.62 3.14 15.04
N PRO A 83 -32.34 4.20 15.48
CA PRO A 83 -32.76 5.38 14.74
C PRO A 83 -31.75 6.54 14.72
N PHE A 84 -30.57 6.32 15.28
CA PHE A 84 -29.51 7.31 15.32
C PHE A 84 -28.72 7.30 14.01
N ARG A 85 -27.87 8.32 13.83
CA ARG A 85 -26.96 8.44 12.71
C ARG A 85 -25.53 8.18 13.20
N THR A 86 -24.68 7.68 12.31
CA THR A 86 -23.26 7.61 12.56
C THR A 86 -22.48 8.15 11.35
N SER A 87 -21.18 8.05 11.37
CA SER A 87 -20.33 8.41 10.24
C SER A 87 -19.45 7.22 9.86
N VAL A 88 -19.14 7.12 8.56
CA VAL A 88 -18.13 6.17 8.06
C VAL A 88 -16.76 6.33 8.74
N LEU A 89 -16.51 7.49 9.35
CA LEU A 89 -15.30 7.75 10.15
C LEU A 89 -15.18 6.85 11.39
N PHE A 90 -16.32 6.43 11.97
CA PHE A 90 -16.34 5.63 13.21
C PHE A 90 -16.34 4.12 12.96
N THR A 91 -16.32 3.69 11.69
CA THR A 91 -16.37 2.27 11.34
C THR A 91 -15.03 1.73 10.82
N ASP A 92 -13.98 2.52 10.87
CA ASP A 92 -12.63 2.22 10.31
C ASP A 92 -12.67 1.69 8.86
N SER A 93 -13.69 2.13 8.10
CA SER A 93 -13.94 1.72 6.71
C SER A 93 -13.08 2.50 5.70
N LEU A 94 -11.92 3.05 6.11
CA LEU A 94 -11.06 3.88 5.27
C LEU A 94 -11.84 5.04 4.61
N PRO A 95 -12.20 6.08 5.35
CA PRO A 95 -13.19 7.07 4.90
C PRO A 95 -12.93 7.69 3.54
N LEU A 96 -11.67 7.98 3.20
CA LEU A 96 -11.31 8.54 1.89
C LEU A 96 -11.57 7.53 0.76
N ALA A 97 -11.22 6.26 0.95
CA ALA A 97 -11.51 5.20 -0.02
C ALA A 97 -13.03 4.97 -0.11
N ALA A 98 -13.72 4.96 1.02
CA ALA A 98 -15.17 4.81 1.06
C ALA A 98 -15.88 5.93 0.28
N LEU A 99 -15.47 7.18 0.43
CA LEU A 99 -16.00 8.31 -0.32
C LEU A 99 -15.74 8.16 -1.82
N LEU A 100 -14.50 7.82 -2.20
CA LEU A 100 -14.13 7.61 -3.61
C LEU A 100 -14.99 6.51 -4.25
N PHE A 101 -15.08 5.34 -3.62
CA PHE A 101 -15.85 4.23 -4.15
C PHE A 101 -17.36 4.49 -4.11
N LYS A 102 -17.85 5.29 -3.16
CA LYS A 102 -19.26 5.72 -3.16
C LYS A 102 -19.60 6.57 -4.38
N LEU A 103 -18.69 7.46 -4.81
CA LEU A 103 -18.86 8.23 -6.05
C LEU A 103 -18.93 7.35 -7.29
N LEU A 104 -18.22 6.21 -7.26
CA LEU A 104 -18.22 5.20 -8.32
C LEU A 104 -19.36 4.18 -8.19
N GLY A 105 -20.27 4.36 -7.24
CA GLY A 105 -21.29 3.37 -6.86
C GLY A 105 -22.15 2.84 -8.00
N GLY A 106 -22.41 3.66 -9.04
CA GLY A 106 -23.21 3.27 -10.20
C GLY A 106 -22.55 2.21 -11.11
N VAL A 107 -21.23 2.03 -11.04
CA VAL A 107 -20.46 1.06 -11.85
C VAL A 107 -19.92 -0.10 -11.02
N LEU A 108 -20.04 -0.03 -9.70
CA LEU A 108 -19.56 -1.08 -8.80
C LEU A 108 -20.53 -2.24 -8.71
N PRO A 109 -20.05 -3.49 -8.54
CA PRO A 109 -20.88 -4.65 -8.28
C PRO A 109 -21.80 -4.47 -7.07
N ALA A 110 -22.91 -5.21 -7.00
CA ALA A 110 -23.86 -5.17 -5.88
C ALA A 110 -23.16 -5.50 -4.54
N ARG A 111 -22.23 -6.45 -4.55
CA ARG A 111 -21.29 -6.70 -3.44
C ARG A 111 -19.90 -6.19 -3.87
N PHE A 112 -19.31 -5.34 -3.06
CA PHE A 112 -18.01 -4.78 -3.38
C PHE A 112 -17.22 -4.51 -2.10
N GLN A 113 -15.98 -4.96 -2.08
CA GLN A 113 -14.99 -4.66 -1.04
C GLN A 113 -13.68 -4.19 -1.67
N TYR A 114 -13.01 -3.26 -1.03
CA TYR A 114 -11.71 -2.72 -1.44
C TYR A 114 -10.60 -3.00 -0.41
N PHE A 115 -10.93 -3.66 0.69
CA PHE A 115 -10.02 -3.89 1.81
C PHE A 115 -8.83 -4.75 1.42
N GLY A 116 -9.04 -5.76 0.58
CA GLY A 116 -7.94 -6.58 0.06
C GLY A 116 -6.95 -5.78 -0.79
N TRP A 117 -7.44 -4.90 -1.65
CA TRP A 117 -6.59 -4.00 -2.46
C TRP A 117 -5.84 -3.00 -1.59
N TRP A 118 -6.50 -2.45 -0.57
CA TRP A 118 -5.86 -1.59 0.42
C TRP A 118 -4.72 -2.31 1.13
N GLY A 119 -4.97 -3.55 1.60
CA GLY A 119 -3.96 -4.37 2.25
C GLY A 119 -2.75 -4.60 1.35
N LEU A 120 -2.98 -5.01 0.10
CA LEU A 120 -1.90 -5.18 -0.88
C LEU A 120 -1.11 -3.89 -1.08
N ALA A 121 -1.79 -2.76 -1.25
CA ALA A 121 -1.15 -1.45 -1.41
C ALA A 121 -0.31 -1.07 -0.18
N CYS A 122 -0.81 -1.30 1.04
CA CYS A 122 -0.06 -1.04 2.27
C CYS A 122 1.23 -1.88 2.33
N TYR A 123 1.18 -3.17 2.00
CA TYR A 123 2.36 -4.03 2.00
C TYR A 123 3.37 -3.64 0.93
N MET A 124 2.91 -3.32 -0.28
CA MET A 124 3.77 -2.86 -1.38
C MET A 124 4.45 -1.52 -1.02
N LEU A 125 3.69 -0.56 -0.51
CA LEU A 125 4.22 0.74 -0.12
C LEU A 125 5.16 0.63 1.08
N GLN A 126 4.83 -0.21 2.07
CA GLN A 126 5.69 -0.48 3.21
C GLN A 126 7.04 -1.04 2.76
N GLY A 127 7.04 -2.09 1.93
CA GLY A 127 8.26 -2.72 1.43
C GLY A 127 9.09 -1.79 0.54
N GLY A 128 8.45 -1.10 -0.40
CA GLY A 128 9.12 -0.18 -1.30
C GLY A 128 9.76 1.02 -0.59
N LEU A 129 9.01 1.68 0.31
CA LEU A 129 9.52 2.82 1.07
C LEU A 129 10.56 2.40 2.10
N ALA A 130 10.38 1.26 2.77
CA ALA A 130 11.37 0.71 3.68
C ALA A 130 12.71 0.51 2.97
N GLN A 131 12.70 -0.16 1.81
CA GLN A 131 13.90 -0.36 1.02
C GLN A 131 14.52 0.97 0.58
N ALA A 132 13.70 1.93 0.11
CA ALA A 132 14.20 3.24 -0.33
C ALA A 132 14.87 4.02 0.81
N VAL A 133 14.29 4.01 2.01
CA VAL A 133 14.85 4.64 3.21
C VAL A 133 16.17 3.99 3.60
N ILE A 134 16.18 2.65 3.75
CA ILE A 134 17.37 1.92 4.17
C ILE A 134 18.50 2.06 3.14
N ALA A 135 18.19 1.93 1.85
CA ALA A 135 19.17 2.10 0.79
C ALA A 135 19.80 3.50 0.79
N ARG A 136 18.99 4.53 1.08
CA ARG A 136 19.49 5.91 1.18
C ARG A 136 20.40 6.09 2.40
N ILE A 137 20.02 5.60 3.56
CA ILE A 137 20.84 5.67 4.79
C ILE A 137 22.14 4.90 4.60
N ALA A 138 22.11 3.72 3.96
CA ALA A 138 23.28 2.91 3.67
C ALA A 138 24.18 3.49 2.58
N GLY A 139 23.76 4.56 1.89
CA GLY A 139 24.52 5.16 0.80
C GLY A 139 24.64 4.23 -0.41
N VAL A 140 23.57 3.50 -0.76
CA VAL A 140 23.51 2.70 -1.99
C VAL A 140 23.48 3.64 -3.18
N GLN A 141 24.52 3.58 -4.01
CA GLN A 141 24.62 4.40 -5.22
C GLN A 141 24.77 3.48 -6.44
N PRO A 142 23.97 3.67 -7.49
CA PRO A 142 24.21 2.98 -8.76
C PRO A 142 25.47 3.56 -9.41
N THR A 143 26.56 2.82 -9.45
CA THR A 143 27.73 3.18 -10.23
C THR A 143 27.45 2.87 -11.71
N VAL A 144 27.48 3.90 -12.54
CA VAL A 144 27.43 3.74 -13.99
C VAL A 144 28.87 3.68 -14.48
N ASP A 145 29.33 2.51 -14.87
CA ASP A 145 30.61 2.39 -15.56
C ASP A 145 30.49 3.00 -16.96
N ARG A 146 31.22 4.07 -17.20
CA ARG A 146 31.34 4.75 -18.50
C ARG A 146 32.53 4.27 -19.32
N SER A 147 33.32 3.32 -18.80
CA SER A 147 34.58 2.93 -19.43
C SER A 147 34.43 1.98 -20.63
N SER A 148 33.25 1.39 -20.84
CA SER A 148 33.02 0.49 -21.97
C SER A 148 32.58 1.27 -23.20
N SER A 149 33.43 1.41 -24.19
CA SER A 149 33.16 2.02 -25.51
C SER A 149 32.27 1.18 -26.42
N LYS A 150 31.75 0.03 -25.96
CA LYS A 150 30.84 -0.83 -26.70
C LYS A 150 29.49 -0.91 -25.99
N ALA A 151 28.46 -0.59 -26.72
CA ALA A 151 27.01 -0.48 -26.51
C ALA A 151 26.28 -1.38 -25.47
N THR A 152 26.96 -2.00 -24.52
CA THR A 152 26.33 -2.78 -23.45
C THR A 152 26.45 -2.03 -22.14
N ILE A 153 25.43 -1.24 -21.81
CA ILE A 153 25.37 -0.53 -20.53
C ILE A 153 25.08 -1.57 -19.43
N GLY A 154 26.13 -2.20 -18.92
CA GLY A 154 26.08 -3.03 -17.72
C GLY A 154 26.13 -2.15 -16.47
N VAL A 155 25.18 -2.33 -15.55
CA VAL A 155 25.34 -1.77 -14.19
C VAL A 155 26.24 -2.72 -13.41
N ILE A 156 27.51 -2.37 -13.29
CA ILE A 156 28.47 -3.12 -12.46
C ILE A 156 28.41 -2.48 -11.05
N MET A 157 27.97 -3.24 -10.08
CA MET A 157 28.03 -2.83 -8.67
C MET A 157 29.27 -3.46 -8.01
N SER A 158 29.96 -2.69 -7.18
CA SER A 158 31.01 -3.27 -6.34
C SER A 158 30.41 -4.28 -5.36
N PRO A 159 31.19 -5.28 -4.88
CA PRO A 159 30.69 -6.23 -3.88
C PRO A 159 30.09 -5.54 -2.65
N GLN A 160 30.68 -4.44 -2.20
CA GLN A 160 30.18 -3.66 -1.07
C GLN A 160 28.83 -2.99 -1.38
N GLN A 161 28.65 -2.45 -2.58
CA GLN A 161 27.36 -1.86 -2.98
C GLN A 161 26.26 -2.92 -3.13
N THR A 162 26.64 -4.09 -3.63
CA THR A 162 25.76 -5.26 -3.72
C THR A 162 25.32 -5.72 -2.32
N ALA A 163 26.23 -5.81 -1.36
CA ALA A 163 25.92 -6.16 0.03
C ALA A 163 24.97 -5.13 0.68
N LYS A 164 25.21 -3.83 0.48
CA LYS A 164 24.33 -2.77 0.97
C LYS A 164 22.92 -2.87 0.38
N LEU A 165 22.82 -3.20 -0.90
CA LEU A 165 21.54 -3.39 -1.58
C LEU A 165 20.79 -4.57 -0.97
N TRP A 166 21.41 -5.74 -0.87
CA TRP A 166 20.77 -6.90 -0.25
C TRP A 166 20.41 -6.66 1.21
N GLY A 167 21.24 -5.92 1.95
CA GLY A 167 20.91 -5.46 3.31
C GLY A 167 19.65 -4.58 3.34
N SER A 168 19.45 -3.72 2.33
CA SER A 168 18.23 -2.91 2.25
C SER A 168 16.99 -3.74 1.92
N VAL A 169 17.11 -4.78 1.09
CA VAL A 169 16.03 -5.72 0.79
C VAL A 169 15.66 -6.53 2.02
N ALA A 170 16.67 -7.07 2.73
CA ALA A 170 16.45 -7.82 3.97
C ALA A 170 15.78 -6.95 5.05
N GLY A 171 16.24 -5.72 5.24
CA GLY A 171 15.62 -4.77 6.17
C GLY A 171 14.18 -4.41 5.79
N ALA A 172 13.89 -4.26 4.49
CA ALA A 172 12.53 -4.08 4.01
C ALA A 172 11.66 -5.30 4.32
N GLY A 173 12.20 -6.52 4.15
CA GLY A 173 11.54 -7.77 4.52
C GLY A 173 11.15 -7.82 6.01
N LEU A 174 12.07 -7.43 6.90
CA LEU A 174 11.80 -7.36 8.34
C LEU A 174 10.68 -6.36 8.66
N LEU A 175 10.65 -5.20 8.00
CA LEU A 175 9.61 -4.20 8.20
C LEU A 175 8.25 -4.60 7.61
N VAL A 176 8.23 -5.41 6.54
CA VAL A 176 6.99 -5.97 5.98
C VAL A 176 6.45 -7.12 6.84
N LEU A 177 7.33 -7.93 7.42
CA LEU A 177 6.97 -9.03 8.32
C LEU A 177 6.71 -8.58 9.76
N PHE A 178 6.83 -7.28 10.03
CA PHE A 178 6.68 -6.73 11.37
C PHE A 178 5.28 -7.06 11.94
N PRO A 179 5.19 -7.68 13.13
CA PRO A 179 3.92 -8.17 13.68
C PRO A 179 2.83 -7.12 13.77
N ALA A 180 3.19 -5.85 14.05
CA ALA A 180 2.20 -4.78 14.13
C ALA A 180 1.51 -4.51 12.78
N LEU A 181 2.18 -4.73 11.64
CA LEU A 181 1.55 -4.60 10.33
C LEU A 181 0.59 -5.77 10.07
N THR A 182 1.05 -7.00 10.31
CA THR A 182 0.23 -8.21 10.06
C THR A 182 -0.98 -8.29 10.98
N MET A 183 -0.82 -7.99 12.26
CA MET A 183 -1.93 -8.04 13.24
C MET A 183 -2.96 -6.92 13.03
N ARG A 184 -2.54 -5.76 12.54
CA ARG A 184 -3.45 -4.61 12.35
C ARG A 184 -4.11 -4.58 10.97
N MET A 185 -3.62 -5.37 10.01
CA MET A 185 -4.01 -5.22 8.60
C MET A 185 -5.52 -5.21 8.39
N PHE A 186 -6.25 -6.11 9.02
CA PHE A 186 -7.71 -6.17 8.89
C PHE A 186 -8.45 -5.95 10.22
N ALA A 187 -7.74 -5.92 11.36
CA ALA A 187 -8.31 -5.56 12.64
C ALA A 187 -8.41 -4.02 12.84
N HIS A 188 -7.41 -3.29 12.37
CA HIS A 188 -7.37 -1.82 12.40
C HIS A 188 -6.88 -1.31 11.04
N THR A 189 -7.72 -1.42 10.05
CA THR A 189 -7.38 -1.30 8.63
C THR A 189 -6.73 0.04 8.27
N ALA A 190 -7.17 1.14 8.86
CA ALA A 190 -6.57 2.45 8.65
C ALA A 190 -5.15 2.55 9.26
N LEU A 191 -4.92 1.91 10.41
CA LEU A 191 -3.61 1.91 11.08
C LEU A 191 -2.56 1.05 10.35
N ALA A 192 -2.95 0.23 9.38
CA ALA A 192 -2.03 -0.47 8.51
C ALA A 192 -1.24 0.45 7.56
N ALA A 193 -1.61 1.74 7.48
CA ALA A 193 -0.92 2.75 6.70
C ALA A 193 0.43 3.21 7.30
N ASN A 194 1.18 2.34 7.97
CA ASN A 194 2.50 2.64 8.53
C ASN A 194 3.51 3.15 7.49
N TRP A 195 3.30 2.84 6.20
CA TRP A 195 4.09 3.35 5.10
C TRP A 195 4.10 4.89 5.02
N LEU A 196 3.10 5.58 5.61
CA LEU A 196 3.09 7.06 5.68
C LEU A 196 4.25 7.59 6.54
N VAL A 197 4.60 6.89 7.61
CA VAL A 197 5.76 7.25 8.45
C VAL A 197 7.05 7.09 7.65
N LEU A 198 7.18 5.99 6.89
CA LEU A 198 8.33 5.77 6.02
C LEU A 198 8.41 6.79 4.88
N LEU A 199 7.25 7.19 4.34
CA LEU A 199 7.20 8.25 3.32
C LEU A 199 7.67 9.58 3.89
N ALA A 200 7.20 9.97 5.08
CA ALA A 200 7.64 11.19 5.74
C ALA A 200 9.16 11.18 6.00
N LEU A 201 9.69 10.06 6.50
CA LEU A 201 11.12 9.88 6.72
C LEU A 201 11.90 9.94 5.39
N TYR A 202 11.40 9.30 4.33
CA TYR A 202 12.01 9.34 3.01
C TYR A 202 12.08 10.76 2.44
N LEU A 203 10.99 11.53 2.59
CA LEU A 203 10.96 12.92 2.13
C LEU A 203 11.92 13.80 2.93
N TRP A 204 11.98 13.63 4.25
CA TRP A 204 12.92 14.33 5.11
C TRP A 204 14.39 14.03 4.75
N LEU A 205 14.72 12.77 4.46
CA LEU A 205 16.07 12.40 4.02
C LEU A 205 16.44 12.97 2.63
N ARG A 206 15.49 13.51 1.89
CA ARG A 206 15.69 14.13 0.56
C ARG A 206 15.80 15.65 0.60
N SER A 207 15.27 16.28 1.66
CA SER A 207 15.40 17.72 1.88
C SER A 207 16.84 18.10 2.23
#